data_2c992dcdc1df9511bd4d7343b3473541
#
_entry.id   2c992dcdc1df9511bd4d7343b3473541
#
_cell.length_a   1.000
_cell.length_b   1.000
_cell.length_c   1.000
_cell.angle_alpha   90.00
_cell.angle_beta   90.00
_cell.angle_gamma   90.00
#
_symmetry.space_group_name_H-M   'P 1'
#
loop_
_entity.id
_entity.type
_entity.pdbx_description
1 polymer ?
#
loop_
_entity_poly.entity_id
_entity_poly.type
_entity_poly.pdbx_seq_one_letter_code
_entity_poly.pdbx_strand_id
1 'polypeptide(L)'
;NGLSAKIFLLSGTEVSMAHSYIPVLGAELDYFKGCADTGSDTKRVAKLNGSASLWWLRCPYCNSGHGAAYAQYVYSNGSWSGSSCSNTYGIRPALILPSSLLVSDDGSVQTNTAPTTPASITIPESIQGGTSIKVSWSTATDKENNLEGYVVERSVDGGGTWTQVYQGSATSTNNTVPAGSATVMYRVKAYDSEG
;
A
#
# COMPACT_ATOMS: atom_id res chain seq x y z
N ASN A 1 15.80 -0.37 9.64
CA ASN A 1 15.95 -0.22 8.19
C ASN A 1 15.21 1.03 7.78
N GLY A 2 15.94 2.08 7.34
CA GLY A 2 15.31 3.34 6.93
C GLY A 2 14.60 3.17 5.56
N LEU A 3 13.45 3.82 5.40
CA LEU A 3 12.79 3.95 4.11
C LEU A 3 13.70 4.70 3.13
N SER A 4 13.96 4.08 1.97
CA SER A 4 14.62 4.74 0.85
C SER A 4 13.54 5.23 -0.11
N ALA A 5 13.17 6.50 -0.02
CA ALA A 5 12.19 7.11 -0.92
C ALA A 5 12.89 8.14 -1.82
N LYS A 6 12.53 8.14 -3.12
CA LYS A 6 12.94 9.23 -4.02
C LYS A 6 11.93 10.36 -3.92
N ILE A 7 12.40 11.53 -3.54
CA ILE A 7 11.62 12.77 -3.54
C ILE A 7 11.82 13.46 -4.88
N PHE A 8 10.73 13.87 -5.53
CA PHE A 8 10.76 14.55 -6.82
C PHE A 8 9.63 15.59 -6.92
N LEU A 9 9.71 16.44 -7.93
CA LEU A 9 8.62 17.33 -8.30
C LEU A 9 7.72 16.64 -9.33
N LEU A 10 6.43 16.92 -9.28
CA LEU A 10 5.47 16.41 -10.27
C LEU A 10 5.68 17.10 -11.63
N SER A 11 5.35 16.38 -12.72
CA SER A 11 5.30 16.92 -14.08
C SER A 11 3.90 17.42 -14.43
N GLY A 12 3.78 18.16 -15.54
CA GLY A 12 2.48 18.56 -16.07
C GLY A 12 1.58 17.37 -16.40
N THR A 13 2.12 16.33 -17.03
CA THR A 13 1.39 15.09 -17.36
C THR A 13 0.85 14.40 -16.11
N GLU A 14 1.67 14.30 -15.06
CA GLU A 14 1.29 13.61 -13.81
C GLU A 14 0.14 14.33 -13.07
N VAL A 15 -0.02 15.64 -13.28
CA VAL A 15 -1.11 16.43 -12.69
C VAL A 15 -2.24 16.72 -13.69
N SER A 16 -2.39 15.87 -14.72
CA SER A 16 -3.46 15.96 -15.73
C SER A 16 -3.48 17.28 -16.49
N MET A 17 -2.33 17.68 -17.04
CA MET A 17 -2.21 18.82 -17.93
C MET A 17 -1.76 18.32 -19.31
N ALA A 18 -2.58 18.54 -20.32
CA ALA A 18 -2.27 18.22 -21.71
C ALA A 18 -2.24 19.50 -22.54
N HIS A 19 -1.07 19.92 -22.99
CA HIS A 19 -0.91 21.07 -23.86
C HIS A 19 0.37 20.94 -24.68
N SER A 20 0.40 21.56 -25.88
CA SER A 20 1.57 21.53 -26.79
C SER A 20 2.87 22.08 -26.17
N TYR A 21 2.77 22.91 -25.13
CA TYR A 21 3.93 23.45 -24.40
C TYR A 21 4.37 22.60 -23.21
N ILE A 22 3.70 21.45 -22.98
CA ILE A 22 3.98 20.54 -21.89
C ILE A 22 4.60 19.26 -22.46
N PRO A 23 5.87 18.95 -22.19
CA PRO A 23 6.43 17.67 -22.60
C PRO A 23 5.74 16.54 -21.81
N VAL A 24 5.45 15.44 -22.51
CA VAL A 24 4.90 14.24 -21.86
C VAL A 24 5.99 13.61 -21.01
N LEU A 25 5.88 13.74 -19.70
CA LEU A 25 6.82 13.22 -18.71
C LEU A 25 6.05 12.46 -17.63
N GLY A 26 6.23 11.15 -17.56
CA GLY A 26 5.50 10.27 -16.63
C GLY A 26 4.10 9.92 -17.13
N ALA A 27 3.31 9.31 -16.24
CA ALA A 27 1.92 8.98 -16.46
C ALA A 27 1.03 9.80 -15.53
N GLU A 28 -0.21 10.07 -15.96
CA GLU A 28 -1.20 10.75 -15.14
C GLU A 28 -1.45 9.98 -13.84
N LEU A 29 -1.37 10.68 -12.71
CA LEU A 29 -1.65 10.09 -11.40
C LEU A 29 -3.16 10.02 -11.16
N ASP A 30 -3.61 8.92 -10.57
CA ASP A 30 -5.04 8.65 -10.32
C ASP A 30 -5.75 9.79 -9.55
N TYR A 31 -5.05 10.41 -8.61
CA TYR A 31 -5.59 11.56 -7.87
C TYR A 31 -5.99 12.73 -8.78
N PHE A 32 -5.26 12.94 -9.87
CA PHE A 32 -5.49 14.07 -10.79
C PHE A 32 -6.37 13.71 -11.99
N LYS A 33 -6.75 12.45 -12.16
CA LYS A 33 -7.64 12.04 -13.24
C LYS A 33 -8.94 12.85 -13.24
N GLY A 34 -9.30 13.31 -14.45
CA GLY A 34 -10.48 14.13 -14.67
C GLY A 34 -10.31 15.60 -14.27
N CYS A 35 -9.10 16.07 -13.96
CA CYS A 35 -8.81 17.48 -13.92
C CYS A 35 -8.94 18.11 -15.31
N ALA A 36 -9.33 19.38 -15.38
CA ALA A 36 -9.37 20.10 -16.65
C ALA A 36 -7.95 20.23 -17.27
N ASP A 37 -7.80 19.91 -18.57
CA ASP A 37 -6.53 20.04 -19.30
C ASP A 37 -5.99 21.47 -19.24
N THR A 38 -6.90 22.42 -19.29
CA THR A 38 -6.61 23.87 -19.22
C THR A 38 -7.53 24.52 -18.20
N GLY A 39 -7.05 25.56 -17.53
CA GLY A 39 -7.86 26.28 -16.56
C GLY A 39 -7.64 25.85 -15.10
N SER A 40 -8.52 26.32 -14.24
CA SER A 40 -8.45 26.12 -12.79
C SER A 40 -8.94 24.72 -12.41
N ASP A 41 -8.25 24.07 -11.48
CA ASP A 41 -8.72 22.83 -10.87
C ASP A 41 -8.30 22.75 -9.40
N THR A 42 -9.25 22.46 -8.51
CA THR A 42 -9.03 22.45 -7.06
C THR A 42 -8.08 21.35 -6.61
N LYS A 43 -8.01 20.22 -7.33
CA LYS A 43 -7.06 19.13 -7.02
C LYS A 43 -5.60 19.55 -7.17
N ARG A 44 -5.33 20.52 -8.05
CA ARG A 44 -3.99 21.07 -8.26
C ARG A 44 -3.61 22.18 -7.27
N VAL A 45 -4.56 22.70 -6.52
CA VAL A 45 -4.27 23.74 -5.51
C VAL A 45 -3.40 23.17 -4.40
N ALA A 46 -2.25 23.80 -4.17
CA ALA A 46 -1.39 23.52 -3.02
C ALA A 46 -1.49 24.67 -2.02
N LYS A 47 -1.33 24.36 -0.73
CA LYS A 47 -1.34 25.36 0.34
C LYS A 47 0.03 25.42 1.02
N LEU A 48 0.47 26.63 1.31
CA LEU A 48 1.62 26.91 2.16
C LEU A 48 1.12 27.68 3.36
N ASN A 49 1.34 27.18 4.56
CA ASN A 49 0.83 27.80 5.82
C ASN A 49 -0.69 28.10 5.76
N GLY A 50 -1.47 27.16 5.21
CA GLY A 50 -2.93 27.28 5.11
C GLY A 50 -3.45 28.09 3.91
N SER A 51 -2.61 28.85 3.21
CA SER A 51 -2.98 29.70 2.07
C SER A 51 -2.63 29.04 0.73
N ALA A 52 -3.53 29.15 -0.25
CA ALA A 52 -3.26 28.66 -1.60
C ALA A 52 -2.04 29.37 -2.19
N SER A 53 -1.11 28.61 -2.73
CA SER A 53 0.20 29.10 -3.17
C SER A 53 0.57 28.55 -4.54
N LEU A 54 1.43 29.29 -5.25
CA LEU A 54 2.02 28.86 -6.50
C LEU A 54 3.10 27.80 -6.23
N TRP A 55 3.25 26.80 -7.12
CA TRP A 55 4.27 25.78 -6.95
C TRP A 55 4.84 25.29 -8.29
N TRP A 56 6.14 24.96 -8.29
CA TRP A 56 6.86 24.52 -9.47
C TRP A 56 6.54 23.07 -9.85
N LEU A 57 6.49 22.85 -11.18
CA LEU A 57 6.56 21.53 -11.81
C LEU A 57 7.99 21.28 -12.28
N ARG A 58 8.37 19.99 -12.49
CA ARG A 58 9.69 19.62 -13.03
C ARG A 58 9.80 19.79 -14.57
N CYS A 59 8.74 20.20 -15.23
CA CYS A 59 8.74 20.33 -16.69
C CYS A 59 9.29 21.67 -17.14
N PRO A 60 10.12 21.71 -18.19
CA PRO A 60 10.41 22.96 -18.89
C PRO A 60 9.15 23.50 -19.55
N TYR A 61 9.07 24.79 -19.72
CA TYR A 61 8.01 25.45 -20.50
C TYR A 61 8.47 25.59 -21.95
N CYS A 62 7.96 24.72 -22.83
CA CYS A 62 8.42 24.61 -24.23
C CYS A 62 7.68 25.56 -25.19
N ASN A 63 7.60 26.83 -24.87
CA ASN A 63 7.07 27.84 -25.79
C ASN A 63 8.20 28.49 -26.57
N SER A 64 8.06 28.59 -27.90
CA SER A 64 9.06 29.11 -28.82
C SER A 64 9.58 30.52 -28.53
N GLY A 65 8.86 31.30 -27.70
CA GLY A 65 9.27 32.66 -27.30
C GLY A 65 10.03 32.79 -26.00
N HIS A 66 10.23 31.69 -25.23
CA HIS A 66 10.67 31.78 -23.82
C HIS A 66 12.00 31.06 -23.51
N GLY A 67 12.57 30.29 -24.40
CA GLY A 67 13.86 29.65 -24.20
C GLY A 67 13.94 28.69 -22.98
N ALA A 68 15.15 28.16 -22.69
CA ALA A 68 15.40 27.14 -21.68
C ALA A 68 15.33 27.67 -20.23
N ALA A 69 15.15 28.95 -20.01
CA ALA A 69 15.11 29.55 -18.67
C ALA A 69 13.72 29.55 -18.01
N TYR A 70 12.75 28.89 -18.63
CA TYR A 70 11.37 28.85 -18.14
C TYR A 70 10.97 27.44 -17.72
N ALA A 71 10.31 27.35 -16.56
CA ALA A 71 9.68 26.12 -16.09
C ALA A 71 8.17 26.33 -15.91
N GLN A 72 7.44 25.22 -15.89
CA GLN A 72 6.01 25.23 -15.64
C GLN A 72 5.73 25.34 -14.15
N TYR A 73 4.65 25.98 -13.81
CA TYR A 73 4.15 26.09 -12.45
C TYR A 73 2.63 26.08 -12.41
N VAL A 74 2.09 25.78 -11.24
CA VAL A 74 0.67 25.82 -10.95
C VAL A 74 0.35 27.06 -10.13
N TYR A 75 -0.72 27.78 -10.53
CA TYR A 75 -1.26 28.92 -9.81
C TYR A 75 -1.99 28.51 -8.52
N SER A 76 -2.26 29.49 -7.67
CA SER A 76 -3.04 29.31 -6.42
C SER A 76 -4.49 28.85 -6.66
N ASN A 77 -5.03 29.00 -7.86
CA ASN A 77 -6.34 28.49 -8.27
C ASN A 77 -6.29 27.15 -8.99
N GLY A 78 -5.11 26.55 -9.12
CA GLY A 78 -4.92 25.27 -9.83
C GLY A 78 -4.81 25.37 -11.35
N SER A 79 -4.85 26.55 -11.95
CA SER A 79 -4.45 26.74 -13.34
C SER A 79 -2.91 26.67 -13.48
N TRP A 80 -2.37 26.73 -14.69
CA TRP A 80 -0.93 26.60 -14.91
C TRP A 80 -0.42 27.63 -15.93
N SER A 81 0.88 27.87 -15.90
CA SER A 81 1.60 28.69 -16.87
C SER A 81 3.10 28.39 -16.85
N GLY A 82 3.87 29.09 -17.68
CA GLY A 82 5.33 29.10 -17.64
C GLY A 82 5.86 30.38 -16.97
N SER A 83 6.94 30.25 -16.23
CA SER A 83 7.62 31.39 -15.60
C SER A 83 9.14 31.21 -15.62
N SER A 84 9.87 32.33 -15.55
CA SER A 84 11.33 32.29 -15.41
C SER A 84 11.74 31.53 -14.15
N CYS A 85 12.74 30.67 -14.30
CA CYS A 85 13.32 29.90 -13.18
C CYS A 85 14.00 30.80 -12.13
N SER A 86 14.14 32.11 -12.39
CA SER A 86 14.59 33.09 -11.39
C SER A 86 13.53 33.47 -10.36
N ASN A 87 12.25 33.15 -10.62
CA ASN A 87 11.18 33.43 -9.67
C ASN A 87 11.15 32.40 -8.52
N THR A 88 10.72 32.86 -7.36
CA THR A 88 10.59 32.02 -6.17
C THR A 88 9.12 31.60 -5.98
N TYR A 89 8.84 30.31 -6.22
CA TYR A 89 7.54 29.70 -5.96
C TYR A 89 7.70 28.51 -5.02
N GLY A 90 6.59 28.02 -4.50
CA GLY A 90 6.58 26.84 -3.63
C GLY A 90 7.06 25.57 -4.33
N ILE A 91 7.44 24.59 -3.53
CA ILE A 91 7.74 23.24 -3.97
C ILE A 91 6.67 22.32 -3.37
N ARG A 92 6.01 21.53 -4.22
CA ARG A 92 5.13 20.44 -3.81
C ARG A 92 5.85 19.12 -4.08
N PRO A 93 6.57 18.58 -3.08
CA PRO A 93 7.30 17.35 -3.25
C PRO A 93 6.33 16.18 -3.39
N ALA A 94 6.69 15.22 -4.23
CA ALA A 94 6.05 13.91 -4.31
C ALA A 94 7.09 12.84 -3.97
N LEU A 95 6.64 11.73 -3.46
CA LEU A 95 7.49 10.58 -3.16
C LEU A 95 6.75 9.29 -3.54
N ILE A 96 7.51 8.28 -3.93
CA ILE A 96 6.99 6.94 -4.15
C ILE A 96 7.22 6.15 -2.87
N LEU A 97 6.14 5.62 -2.32
CA LEU A 97 6.16 4.70 -1.19
C LEU A 97 5.97 3.27 -1.69
N PRO A 98 6.55 2.27 -1.01
CA PRO A 98 6.20 0.88 -1.26
C PRO A 98 4.69 0.67 -1.12
N SER A 99 4.09 -0.20 -1.92
CA SER A 99 2.65 -0.52 -1.84
C SER A 99 2.25 -1.17 -0.52
N SER A 100 3.23 -1.78 0.17
CA SER A 100 3.08 -2.35 1.52
C SER A 100 3.06 -1.31 2.64
N LEU A 101 3.30 -0.03 2.34
CA LEU A 101 3.30 1.01 3.36
C LEU A 101 1.89 1.56 3.57
N LEU A 102 1.31 1.28 4.72
CA LEU A 102 0.04 1.87 5.12
C LEU A 102 0.27 3.30 5.60
N VAL A 103 -0.45 4.24 5.02
CA VAL A 103 -0.41 5.66 5.38
C VAL A 103 -1.80 6.10 5.77
N SER A 104 -1.96 6.64 6.98
CA SER A 104 -3.24 7.19 7.44
C SER A 104 -3.57 8.51 6.75
N ASP A 105 -4.83 8.95 6.85
CA ASP A 105 -5.33 10.19 6.24
C ASP A 105 -4.58 11.45 6.72
N ASP A 106 -3.97 11.40 7.89
CA ASP A 106 -3.12 12.47 8.43
C ASP A 106 -1.67 12.44 7.92
N GLY A 107 -1.33 11.44 7.08
CA GLY A 107 0.00 11.23 6.51
C GLY A 107 0.97 10.50 7.44
N SER A 108 0.52 10.01 8.59
CA SER A 108 1.35 9.18 9.44
C SER A 108 1.58 7.80 8.84
N VAL A 109 2.81 7.30 8.95
CA VAL A 109 3.17 5.96 8.49
C VAL A 109 2.71 4.94 9.51
N GLN A 110 1.87 4.01 9.09
CA GLN A 110 1.51 2.85 9.88
C GLN A 110 2.50 1.73 9.56
N THR A 111 3.12 1.17 10.59
CA THR A 111 3.87 -0.07 10.45
C THR A 111 2.90 -1.23 10.64
N ASN A 112 2.85 -2.15 9.67
CA ASN A 112 2.07 -3.37 9.85
C ASN A 112 2.56 -4.15 11.07
N THR A 113 1.62 -4.66 11.85
CA THR A 113 1.87 -5.50 13.02
C THR A 113 1.28 -6.87 12.72
N ALA A 114 2.08 -7.92 12.81
CA ALA A 114 1.57 -9.27 12.59
C ALA A 114 0.36 -9.56 13.50
N PRO A 115 -0.65 -10.30 13.00
CA PRO A 115 -1.80 -10.69 13.79
C PRO A 115 -1.43 -11.44 15.06
N THR A 116 -2.27 -11.37 16.07
CA THR A 116 -2.09 -12.20 17.29
C THR A 116 -2.17 -13.68 16.94
N THR A 117 -1.42 -14.51 17.67
CA THR A 117 -1.60 -15.96 17.56
C THR A 117 -2.99 -16.34 18.11
N PRO A 118 -3.77 -17.22 17.45
CA PRO A 118 -5.00 -17.77 18.02
C PRO A 118 -4.76 -18.34 19.43
N ALA A 119 -5.60 -17.95 20.39
CA ALA A 119 -5.39 -18.27 21.80
C ALA A 119 -5.65 -19.75 22.13
N SER A 120 -6.39 -20.46 21.27
CA SER A 120 -6.71 -21.87 21.48
C SER A 120 -6.82 -22.61 20.17
N ILE A 121 -6.48 -23.89 20.19
CA ILE A 121 -6.77 -24.88 19.16
C ILE A 121 -7.49 -26.05 19.81
N THR A 122 -8.53 -26.53 19.18
CA THR A 122 -9.37 -27.63 19.68
C THR A 122 -9.39 -28.77 18.69
N ILE A 123 -9.08 -29.96 19.17
CA ILE A 123 -9.15 -31.24 18.46
C ILE A 123 -9.87 -32.26 19.36
N PRO A 124 -10.40 -33.37 18.83
CA PRO A 124 -10.97 -34.44 19.66
C PRO A 124 -9.94 -35.01 20.65
N GLU A 125 -10.37 -35.37 21.84
CA GLU A 125 -9.52 -35.99 22.88
C GLU A 125 -8.95 -37.35 22.46
N SER A 126 -9.69 -38.09 21.64
CA SER A 126 -9.26 -39.40 21.13
C SER A 126 -9.29 -39.36 19.61
N ILE A 127 -8.17 -39.71 18.98
CA ILE A 127 -7.97 -39.64 17.54
C ILE A 127 -7.45 -40.98 17.06
N GLN A 128 -8.14 -41.55 16.06
CA GLN A 128 -7.70 -42.77 15.39
C GLN A 128 -7.02 -42.41 14.03
N GLY A 129 -5.85 -42.97 13.79
CA GLY A 129 -5.19 -42.83 12.49
C GLY A 129 -6.06 -43.37 11.35
N GLY A 130 -6.05 -42.64 10.21
CA GLY A 130 -6.91 -42.90 9.06
C GLY A 130 -8.27 -42.20 9.10
N THR A 131 -8.64 -41.56 10.23
CA THR A 131 -9.93 -40.85 10.35
C THR A 131 -9.80 -39.35 10.08
N SER A 132 -10.89 -38.77 9.60
CA SER A 132 -11.02 -37.31 9.46
C SER A 132 -11.52 -36.72 10.77
N ILE A 133 -10.79 -35.72 11.27
CA ILE A 133 -11.16 -35.00 12.50
C ILE A 133 -11.41 -33.52 12.17
N LYS A 134 -12.24 -32.87 12.98
CA LYS A 134 -12.38 -31.44 12.95
C LYS A 134 -11.29 -30.80 13.82
N VAL A 135 -10.55 -29.87 13.23
CA VAL A 135 -9.61 -29.00 13.92
C VAL A 135 -10.24 -27.60 13.93
N SER A 136 -10.36 -26.97 15.08
CA SER A 136 -10.90 -25.61 15.21
C SER A 136 -10.03 -24.75 16.12
N TRP A 137 -10.11 -23.43 15.95
CA TRP A 137 -9.28 -22.49 16.70
C TRP A 137 -10.03 -21.20 16.97
N SER A 138 -9.55 -20.43 17.94
CA SER A 138 -10.09 -19.11 18.24
C SER A 138 -9.67 -18.10 17.17
N THR A 139 -10.47 -17.06 17.00
CA THR A 139 -10.11 -15.93 16.13
C THR A 139 -8.86 -15.23 16.64
N ALA A 140 -8.00 -14.82 15.72
CA ALA A 140 -6.93 -13.86 15.96
C ALA A 140 -7.48 -12.43 15.89
N THR A 141 -6.76 -11.49 16.45
CA THR A 141 -6.99 -10.06 16.26
C THR A 141 -5.81 -9.44 15.54
N ASP A 142 -6.12 -8.46 14.70
CA ASP A 142 -5.14 -7.68 13.98
C ASP A 142 -5.39 -6.21 14.28
N LYS A 143 -4.33 -5.47 14.59
CA LYS A 143 -4.42 -4.07 14.99
C LYS A 143 -4.84 -3.17 13.82
N GLU A 144 -4.40 -3.52 12.64
CA GLU A 144 -4.65 -2.79 11.39
C GLU A 144 -5.94 -3.24 10.70
N ASN A 145 -6.63 -4.29 11.24
CA ASN A 145 -7.84 -4.92 10.69
C ASN A 145 -7.65 -5.48 9.27
N ASN A 146 -6.45 -5.94 8.94
CA ASN A 146 -6.11 -6.52 7.65
C ASN A 146 -5.85 -8.04 7.72
N LEU A 147 -6.37 -8.72 8.75
CA LEU A 147 -6.30 -10.18 8.90
C LEU A 147 -6.91 -10.86 7.67
N GLU A 148 -6.12 -11.66 6.95
CA GLU A 148 -6.57 -12.44 5.80
C GLU A 148 -6.99 -13.86 6.15
N GLY A 149 -6.31 -14.49 7.13
CA GLY A 149 -6.66 -15.86 7.45
C GLY A 149 -5.69 -16.59 8.37
N TYR A 150 -5.70 -17.91 8.23
CA TYR A 150 -4.98 -18.85 9.07
C TYR A 150 -4.27 -19.90 8.25
N VAL A 151 -3.09 -20.29 8.70
CA VAL A 151 -2.36 -21.48 8.25
C VAL A 151 -2.37 -22.49 9.37
N VAL A 152 -2.83 -23.71 9.08
CA VAL A 152 -2.80 -24.84 10.02
C VAL A 152 -1.79 -25.86 9.54
N GLU A 153 -0.91 -26.25 10.43
CA GLU A 153 0.12 -27.25 10.17
C GLU A 153 -0.06 -28.43 11.12
N ARG A 154 0.24 -29.62 10.63
CA ARG A 154 0.20 -30.88 11.37
C ARG A 154 1.59 -31.49 11.45
N SER A 155 1.93 -32.03 12.60
CA SER A 155 3.07 -32.91 12.82
C SER A 155 2.60 -34.30 13.28
N VAL A 156 3.31 -35.36 12.85
CA VAL A 156 3.09 -36.74 13.27
C VAL A 156 4.33 -37.36 13.90
N ASP A 157 5.37 -36.59 14.11
CA ASP A 157 6.68 -36.98 14.63
C ASP A 157 7.05 -36.19 15.91
N GLY A 158 6.04 -35.76 16.67
CA GLY A 158 6.25 -35.04 17.92
C GLY A 158 6.74 -33.60 17.75
N GLY A 159 6.51 -32.99 16.59
CA GLY A 159 6.90 -31.59 16.28
C GLY A 159 8.21 -31.45 15.52
N GLY A 160 8.84 -32.57 15.10
CA GLY A 160 10.07 -32.54 14.32
C GLY A 160 9.87 -31.97 12.91
N THR A 161 8.79 -32.37 12.24
CA THR A 161 8.39 -31.85 10.94
C THR A 161 6.93 -31.38 10.94
N TRP A 162 6.64 -30.37 10.11
CA TRP A 162 5.31 -29.80 10.01
C TRP A 162 4.86 -29.75 8.56
N THR A 163 3.62 -30.22 8.33
CA THR A 163 2.97 -30.19 7.02
C THR A 163 1.76 -29.27 7.07
N GLN A 164 1.68 -28.32 6.16
CA GLN A 164 0.51 -27.47 6.01
C GLN A 164 -0.69 -28.31 5.57
N VAL A 165 -1.79 -28.20 6.30
CA VAL A 165 -3.03 -28.94 6.06
C VAL A 165 -4.22 -28.05 5.76
N TYR A 166 -4.09 -26.75 6.01
CA TYR A 166 -5.10 -25.74 5.70
C TYR A 166 -4.46 -24.36 5.52
N GLN A 167 -5.06 -23.56 4.64
CA GLN A 167 -4.87 -22.12 4.54
C GLN A 167 -6.18 -21.48 4.09
N GLY A 168 -6.63 -20.43 4.78
CA GLY A 168 -7.85 -19.68 4.46
C GLY A 168 -8.41 -18.94 5.66
N SER A 169 -9.58 -18.30 5.48
CA SER A 169 -10.18 -17.39 6.46
C SER A 169 -11.08 -18.07 7.50
N ALA A 170 -11.42 -19.36 7.34
CA ALA A 170 -12.26 -20.05 8.31
C ALA A 170 -11.51 -20.33 9.61
N THR A 171 -12.25 -20.53 10.70
CA THR A 171 -11.72 -20.89 12.04
C THR A 171 -11.83 -22.37 12.36
N SER A 172 -12.07 -23.20 11.35
CA SER A 172 -12.03 -24.66 11.46
C SER A 172 -11.79 -25.32 10.11
N THR A 173 -11.23 -26.52 10.13
CA THR A 173 -11.05 -27.37 8.97
C THR A 173 -11.18 -28.82 9.36
N ASN A 174 -11.45 -29.70 8.37
CA ASN A 174 -11.36 -31.13 8.55
C ASN A 174 -10.01 -31.62 8.02
N ASN A 175 -9.34 -32.46 8.78
CA ASN A 175 -8.07 -33.04 8.38
C ASN A 175 -8.03 -34.54 8.66
N THR A 176 -7.60 -35.34 7.68
CA THR A 176 -7.41 -36.79 7.87
C THR A 176 -6.05 -37.04 8.50
N VAL A 177 -6.04 -37.66 9.68
CA VAL A 177 -4.82 -38.08 10.35
C VAL A 177 -4.24 -39.29 9.62
N PRO A 178 -2.94 -39.32 9.28
CA PRO A 178 -2.33 -40.47 8.64
C PRO A 178 -2.48 -41.74 9.45
N ALA A 179 -2.78 -42.85 8.77
CA ALA A 179 -2.84 -44.16 9.43
C ALA A 179 -1.47 -44.53 10.01
N GLY A 180 -1.46 -45.16 11.18
CA GLY A 180 -0.23 -45.61 11.85
C GLY A 180 0.52 -44.51 12.61
N SER A 181 0.01 -43.27 12.65
CA SER A 181 0.59 -42.20 13.48
C SER A 181 0.43 -42.50 14.98
N ALA A 182 1.54 -42.52 15.71
CA ALA A 182 1.53 -42.69 17.17
C ALA A 182 1.15 -41.42 17.93
N THR A 183 1.45 -40.26 17.33
CA THR A 183 1.12 -38.93 17.85
C THR A 183 0.67 -38.04 16.72
N VAL A 184 -0.16 -37.05 17.04
CA VAL A 184 -0.50 -35.97 16.11
C VAL A 184 -0.53 -34.66 16.88
N MET A 185 0.08 -33.65 16.30
CA MET A 185 0.08 -32.28 16.81
C MET A 185 -0.40 -31.32 15.74
N TYR A 186 -1.09 -30.27 16.15
CA TYR A 186 -1.50 -29.18 15.27
C TYR A 186 -1.01 -27.84 15.83
N ARG A 187 -0.65 -26.95 14.93
CA ARG A 187 -0.43 -25.55 15.27
C ARG A 187 -1.14 -24.68 14.26
N VAL A 188 -1.53 -23.49 14.69
CA VAL A 188 -2.20 -22.50 13.85
C VAL A 188 -1.46 -21.18 13.95
N LYS A 189 -1.30 -20.52 12.80
CA LYS A 189 -0.78 -19.16 12.68
C LYS A 189 -1.82 -18.32 11.97
N ALA A 190 -2.02 -17.10 12.39
CA ALA A 190 -2.75 -16.10 11.63
C ALA A 190 -1.78 -15.37 10.69
N TYR A 191 -2.27 -14.88 9.58
CA TYR A 191 -1.54 -14.04 8.65
C TYR A 191 -2.45 -12.91 8.14
N ASP A 192 -1.84 -11.81 7.76
CA ASP A 192 -2.46 -10.63 7.19
C ASP A 192 -2.08 -10.44 5.72
N SER A 193 -2.53 -9.35 5.11
CA SER A 193 -2.25 -9.02 3.71
C SER A 193 -0.77 -8.68 3.41
N GLU A 194 0.05 -8.52 4.44
CA GLU A 194 1.47 -8.19 4.31
C GLU A 194 2.40 -9.40 4.57
N GLY A 195 1.85 -10.56 5.00
CA GLY A 195 2.54 -11.88 5.16
C GLY A 195 2.70 -12.34 6.59
#